data_0dd783a777e526864058ba344554d4b8
#
_entry.id   0dd783a777e526864058ba344554d4b8
#
_cell.length_a   1.000
_cell.length_b   1.000
_cell.length_c   1.000
_cell.angle_alpha   90.00
_cell.angle_beta   90.00
_cell.angle_gamma   90.00
#
_symmetry.space_group_name_H-M   'P 1'
#
loop_
_entity.id
_entity.type
_entity.pdbx_description
1 polymer ?
#
loop_
_entity_poly.entity_id
_entity_poly.type
_entity_poly.pdbx_seq_one_letter_code
_entity_poly.pdbx_strand_id
1 'polypeptide(L)'
;MIAEKMLLRAPRLILPCVIVAAIEYLFYELNFMQWLLYLPSITWSEWAFISNYDNFGHYLNAMLELMYLIPNAAPQVVSHYCVGVLWSIPVQLQFSFVTLLAVVMIRDIKTGWKRFCFYAWCIVAHWYSLSWGSCFWAGLMLADAQVTYKLSARIQARPALCWVFCIGLWILAFASAAMTLLEDRLDITTMSSERNIHPDIYTGQKLGDTIRGGYPLYFEPRLNTLTFSIAMQLLVETSTWFQAFLSMKIWQPIFPHAFTIYLIHGFIWWTLGAYMVVLIGSSGIPYWATLLSTAIVCYFTLALTVLALSFMTETITAACCRNIARWAMEPVVPKQPTLEPFPRNLFLDRTAESAAAAEAKDEETAVVGRDSMARRPTIIPGANIDPLARRPTIVE
;
A
#
# COMPACT_ATOMS: atom_id res chain seq x y z
N MET A 1 -16.84 -5.98 1.96
CA MET A 1 -15.42 -6.24 2.32
C MET A 1 -14.44 -5.87 1.23
N ILE A 2 -14.48 -6.41 -0.03
CA ILE A 2 -13.56 -5.99 -1.11
C ILE A 2 -13.78 -4.52 -1.49
N ALA A 3 -15.03 -4.12 -1.76
CA ALA A 3 -15.38 -2.74 -2.09
C ALA A 3 -14.93 -1.73 -1.02
N GLU A 4 -15.12 -2.07 0.25
CA GLU A 4 -14.63 -1.25 1.37
C GLU A 4 -13.09 -1.09 1.36
N LYS A 5 -12.36 -2.20 1.14
CA LYS A 5 -10.90 -2.16 1.05
C LYS A 5 -10.42 -1.33 -0.15
N MET A 6 -11.11 -1.40 -1.28
CA MET A 6 -10.81 -0.57 -2.45
C MET A 6 -11.05 0.91 -2.15
N LEU A 7 -12.21 1.24 -1.59
CA LEU A 7 -12.60 2.61 -1.28
C LEU A 7 -11.62 3.27 -0.28
N LEU A 8 -11.23 2.53 0.76
CA LEU A 8 -10.37 3.04 1.82
C LEU A 8 -8.87 3.05 1.48
N ARG A 9 -8.47 2.46 0.34
CA ARG A 9 -7.05 2.38 0.00
C ARG A 9 -6.45 3.75 -0.29
N ALA A 10 -7.13 4.56 -1.11
CA ALA A 10 -6.66 5.89 -1.46
C ALA A 10 -6.52 6.81 -0.23
N PRO A 11 -7.55 7.03 0.60
CA PRO A 11 -7.40 7.90 1.77
C PRO A 11 -6.37 7.40 2.77
N ARG A 12 -6.18 6.10 2.95
CA ARG A 12 -5.14 5.55 3.83
C ARG A 12 -3.72 5.86 3.37
N LEU A 13 -3.48 5.93 2.08
CA LEU A 13 -2.15 6.23 1.53
C LEU A 13 -1.92 7.72 1.39
N ILE A 14 -2.91 8.46 0.91
CA ILE A 14 -2.74 9.87 0.51
C ILE A 14 -2.82 10.81 1.71
N LEU A 15 -3.74 10.61 2.67
CA LEU A 15 -3.90 11.53 3.79
C LEU A 15 -2.63 11.72 4.64
N PRO A 16 -1.90 10.67 5.03
CA PRO A 16 -0.63 10.85 5.74
C PRO A 16 0.40 11.62 4.90
N CYS A 17 0.46 11.37 3.58
CA CYS A 17 1.37 12.10 2.69
C CYS A 17 1.03 13.59 2.65
N VAL A 18 -0.25 13.94 2.52
CA VAL A 18 -0.71 15.34 2.52
C VAL A 18 -0.34 16.04 3.83
N ILE A 19 -0.52 15.38 4.97
CA ILE A 19 -0.20 15.96 6.28
C ILE A 19 1.31 16.20 6.43
N VAL A 20 2.13 15.19 6.11
CA VAL A 20 3.59 15.29 6.23
C VAL A 20 4.14 16.30 5.24
N ALA A 21 3.72 16.25 3.98
CA ALA A 21 4.16 17.21 2.97
C ALA A 21 3.73 18.65 3.28
N ALA A 22 2.58 18.87 3.94
CA ALA A 22 2.19 20.19 4.42
C ALA A 22 3.15 20.75 5.49
N ILE A 23 3.60 19.88 6.40
CA ILE A 23 4.60 20.24 7.40
C ILE A 23 5.92 20.55 6.71
N GLU A 24 6.36 19.71 5.78
CA GLU A 24 7.58 19.96 5.00
C GLU A 24 7.51 21.27 4.22
N TYR A 25 6.37 21.56 3.59
CA TYR A 25 6.15 22.83 2.89
C TYR A 25 6.38 24.04 3.80
N LEU A 26 5.86 24.01 5.04
CA LEU A 26 6.10 25.09 6.01
C LEU A 26 7.59 25.23 6.35
N PHE A 27 8.33 24.13 6.48
CA PHE A 27 9.78 24.18 6.72
C PHE A 27 10.58 24.66 5.49
N TYR A 28 10.10 24.38 4.28
CA TYR A 28 10.67 24.96 3.05
C TYR A 28 10.54 26.49 3.07
N GLU A 29 9.36 27.01 3.36
CA GLU A 29 9.10 28.45 3.45
C GLU A 29 9.94 29.13 4.55
N LEU A 30 10.21 28.42 5.65
CA LEU A 30 11.09 28.88 6.73
C LEU A 30 12.59 28.72 6.42
N ASN A 31 12.95 28.25 5.23
CA ASN A 31 14.32 28.07 4.74
C ASN A 31 15.18 27.11 5.58
N PHE A 32 14.57 26.11 6.23
CA PHE A 32 15.33 25.09 6.99
C PHE A 32 16.18 24.17 6.12
N MET A 33 15.93 24.16 4.80
CA MET A 33 16.64 23.32 3.84
C MET A 33 17.95 23.96 3.30
N GLN A 34 18.27 25.20 3.69
CA GLN A 34 19.45 25.93 3.19
C GLN A 34 20.77 25.17 3.38
N TRP A 35 20.86 24.33 4.40
CA TRP A 35 22.07 23.57 4.70
C TRP A 35 22.41 22.51 3.68
N LEU A 36 21.45 22.06 2.91
CA LEU A 36 21.66 21.11 1.80
C LEU A 36 22.57 21.68 0.71
N LEU A 37 22.57 22.98 0.51
CA LEU A 37 23.41 23.66 -0.48
C LEU A 37 24.92 23.53 -0.15
N TYR A 38 25.26 23.31 1.11
CA TYR A 38 26.63 23.16 1.57
C TYR A 38 27.12 21.72 1.61
N LEU A 39 26.22 20.72 1.51
CA LEU A 39 26.58 19.31 1.58
C LEU A 39 27.59 18.87 0.49
N PRO A 40 27.46 19.29 -0.78
CA PRO A 40 28.42 18.90 -1.83
C PRO A 40 29.86 19.32 -1.54
N SER A 41 30.07 20.34 -0.72
CA SER A 41 31.43 20.79 -0.29
C SER A 41 32.07 19.87 0.76
N ILE A 42 31.30 19.06 1.45
CA ILE A 42 31.71 18.20 2.58
C ILE A 42 31.54 16.72 2.25
N THR A 43 30.53 16.38 1.48
CA THR A 43 30.16 15.01 1.12
C THR A 43 30.11 14.86 -0.40
N TRP A 44 30.11 13.61 -0.87
CA TRP A 44 29.94 13.29 -2.30
C TRP A 44 28.46 13.29 -2.73
N SER A 45 27.56 13.74 -1.86
CA SER A 45 26.13 13.73 -2.11
C SER A 45 25.73 14.98 -2.88
N GLU A 46 25.31 14.80 -4.11
CA GLU A 46 24.67 15.83 -4.91
C GLU A 46 23.15 15.63 -4.86
N TRP A 47 22.44 16.59 -4.26
CA TRP A 47 20.99 16.55 -4.22
C TRP A 47 20.44 17.59 -5.18
N ALA A 48 20.11 17.13 -6.37
CA ALA A 48 19.61 17.98 -7.46
C ALA A 48 18.14 18.43 -7.29
N PHE A 49 17.44 17.95 -6.25
CA PHE A 49 15.98 18.03 -6.17
C PHE A 49 15.46 19.07 -5.19
N ILE A 50 16.25 20.05 -4.81
CA ILE A 50 15.74 21.16 -4.01
C ILE A 50 15.16 22.19 -4.97
N SER A 51 13.90 22.08 -5.30
CA SER A 51 13.17 23.17 -5.90
C SER A 51 12.36 23.87 -4.82
N ASN A 52 12.55 25.16 -4.70
CA ASN A 52 11.66 25.99 -3.91
C ASN A 52 10.29 26.01 -4.61
N TYR A 53 9.25 25.66 -3.90
CA TYR A 53 7.91 25.88 -4.38
C TYR A 53 7.52 27.30 -4.07
N ASP A 54 7.37 28.11 -5.10
CA ASP A 54 7.11 29.53 -4.95
C ASP A 54 5.70 29.85 -4.43
N ASN A 55 4.81 28.85 -4.37
CA ASN A 55 3.45 29.08 -3.89
C ASN A 55 2.73 27.79 -3.45
N PHE A 56 1.68 27.98 -2.67
CA PHE A 56 0.81 26.89 -2.17
C PHE A 56 0.12 26.09 -3.30
N GLY A 57 -0.07 26.69 -4.48
CA GLY A 57 -0.65 25.98 -5.62
C GLY A 57 0.23 24.84 -6.12
N HIS A 58 1.54 24.99 -6.07
CA HIS A 58 2.49 23.92 -6.40
C HIS A 58 2.39 22.75 -5.42
N TYR A 59 2.24 23.03 -4.11
CA TYR A 59 1.98 21.99 -3.12
C TYR A 59 0.69 21.22 -3.42
N LEU A 60 -0.42 21.91 -3.71
CA LEU A 60 -1.68 21.26 -4.05
C LEU A 60 -1.55 20.38 -5.30
N ASN A 61 -0.88 20.91 -6.34
CA ASN A 61 -0.64 20.15 -7.57
C ASN A 61 0.16 18.88 -7.27
N ALA A 62 1.23 19.00 -6.49
CA ALA A 62 2.05 17.87 -6.08
C ALA A 62 1.25 16.79 -5.32
N MET A 63 0.33 17.20 -4.46
CA MET A 63 -0.52 16.25 -3.73
C MET A 63 -1.58 15.60 -4.63
N LEU A 64 -2.10 16.34 -5.62
CA LEU A 64 -3.01 15.77 -6.61
C LEU A 64 -2.31 14.77 -7.53
N GLU A 65 -1.04 15.00 -7.87
CA GLU A 65 -0.24 14.06 -8.67
C GLU A 65 -0.12 12.67 -8.02
N LEU A 66 -0.21 12.56 -6.70
CA LEU A 66 -0.23 11.27 -6.00
C LEU A 66 -1.43 10.39 -6.36
N MET A 67 -2.48 10.99 -6.90
CA MET A 67 -3.68 10.28 -7.34
C MET A 67 -3.60 9.80 -8.80
N TYR A 68 -2.58 10.23 -9.55
CA TYR A 68 -2.44 9.81 -10.94
C TYR A 68 -2.12 8.33 -11.05
N LEU A 69 -3.00 7.61 -11.73
CA LEU A 69 -2.88 6.18 -11.99
C LEU A 69 -2.32 5.89 -13.39
N ILE A 70 -1.39 6.73 -13.85
CA ILE A 70 -0.73 6.52 -15.13
C ILE A 70 0.31 5.41 -14.96
N PRO A 71 0.25 4.33 -15.74
CA PRO A 71 1.24 3.27 -15.70
C PRO A 71 2.65 3.83 -15.95
N ASN A 72 3.61 3.40 -15.15
CA ASN A 72 5.03 3.79 -15.26
C ASN A 72 5.30 5.30 -15.08
N ALA A 73 4.36 6.06 -14.54
CA ALA A 73 4.56 7.48 -14.24
C ALA A 73 5.35 7.74 -12.95
N ALA A 74 5.81 6.69 -12.26
CA ALA A 74 6.56 6.81 -11.00
C ALA A 74 7.70 7.84 -11.04
N PRO A 75 8.54 7.91 -12.10
CA PRO A 75 9.59 8.92 -12.19
C PRO A 75 9.11 10.36 -12.33
N GLN A 76 7.86 10.55 -12.73
CA GLN A 76 7.26 11.87 -12.95
C GLN A 76 6.53 12.39 -11.71
N VAL A 77 6.34 11.53 -10.71
CA VAL A 77 5.67 11.91 -9.48
C VAL A 77 6.65 12.59 -8.54
N VAL A 78 6.18 13.65 -7.99
CA VAL A 78 6.82 14.55 -7.01
C VAL A 78 8.10 14.04 -6.38
N SER A 79 9.23 14.59 -6.81
CA SER A 79 10.55 14.30 -6.25
C SER A 79 10.92 15.19 -5.05
N HIS A 80 10.10 16.20 -4.74
CA HIS A 80 10.47 17.28 -3.84
C HIS A 80 10.11 17.03 -2.39
N TYR A 81 8.93 16.43 -2.12
CA TYR A 81 8.49 16.10 -0.77
C TYR A 81 8.93 14.71 -0.35
N CYS A 82 9.09 14.52 0.95
CA CYS A 82 9.50 13.25 1.56
C CYS A 82 10.76 12.66 0.90
N VAL A 83 11.72 13.52 0.51
CA VAL A 83 12.98 13.08 -0.14
C VAL A 83 12.75 12.25 -1.42
N GLY A 84 11.69 12.56 -2.14
CA GLY A 84 11.36 11.87 -3.39
C GLY A 84 10.82 10.45 -3.23
N VAL A 85 10.51 9.97 -2.02
CA VAL A 85 9.96 8.61 -1.83
C VAL A 85 8.48 8.51 -2.23
N LEU A 86 7.80 9.63 -2.46
CA LEU A 86 6.38 9.67 -2.79
C LEU A 86 6.01 8.99 -4.11
N TRP A 87 6.97 8.78 -5.02
CA TRP A 87 6.73 8.01 -6.24
C TRP A 87 6.14 6.61 -6.00
N SER A 88 6.44 6.03 -4.85
CA SER A 88 5.92 4.71 -4.48
C SER A 88 4.41 4.70 -4.17
N ILE A 89 3.83 5.86 -3.83
CA ILE A 89 2.42 5.96 -3.43
C ILE A 89 1.45 5.71 -4.58
N PRO A 90 1.55 6.42 -5.74
CA PRO A 90 0.70 6.11 -6.89
C PRO A 90 0.93 4.71 -7.43
N VAL A 91 2.17 4.19 -7.38
CA VAL A 91 2.48 2.79 -7.73
C VAL A 91 1.72 1.83 -6.83
N GLN A 92 1.80 2.01 -5.51
CA GLN A 92 1.08 1.18 -4.55
C GLN A 92 -0.44 1.29 -4.71
N LEU A 93 -0.96 2.49 -4.98
CA LEU A 93 -2.38 2.71 -5.18
C LEU A 93 -2.87 2.00 -6.44
N GLN A 94 -2.22 2.21 -7.56
CA GLN A 94 -2.53 1.61 -8.85
C GLN A 94 -2.54 0.08 -8.77
N PHE A 95 -1.44 -0.51 -8.31
CA PHE A 95 -1.34 -1.97 -8.25
C PHE A 95 -2.16 -2.59 -7.13
N SER A 96 -2.57 -1.84 -6.12
CA SER A 96 -3.59 -2.31 -5.17
C SER A 96 -4.93 -2.53 -5.85
N PHE A 97 -5.36 -1.63 -6.72
CA PHE A 97 -6.59 -1.80 -7.49
C PHE A 97 -6.46 -2.97 -8.49
N VAL A 98 -5.34 -3.05 -9.22
CA VAL A 98 -5.06 -4.17 -10.12
C VAL A 98 -5.08 -5.50 -9.37
N THR A 99 -4.42 -5.58 -8.21
CA THR A 99 -4.38 -6.81 -7.39
C THR A 99 -5.78 -7.21 -6.89
N LEU A 100 -6.58 -6.25 -6.44
CA LEU A 100 -7.96 -6.54 -6.00
C LEU A 100 -8.83 -7.03 -7.14
N LEU A 101 -8.72 -6.43 -8.33
CA LEU A 101 -9.40 -6.91 -9.53
C LEU A 101 -8.90 -8.29 -9.93
N ALA A 102 -7.59 -8.52 -9.88
CA ALA A 102 -6.98 -9.81 -10.16
C ALA A 102 -7.50 -10.93 -9.24
N VAL A 103 -7.65 -10.66 -7.94
CA VAL A 103 -8.25 -11.63 -6.99
C VAL A 103 -9.66 -12.04 -7.42
N VAL A 104 -10.46 -11.10 -7.91
CA VAL A 104 -11.81 -11.40 -8.42
C VAL A 104 -11.74 -12.30 -9.66
N MET A 105 -10.88 -11.95 -10.62
CA MET A 105 -10.70 -12.73 -11.87
C MET A 105 -10.17 -14.15 -11.60
N ILE A 106 -9.17 -14.26 -10.73
CA ILE A 106 -8.48 -15.52 -10.43
C ILE A 106 -9.40 -16.49 -9.67
N ARG A 107 -10.36 -15.98 -8.90
CA ARG A 107 -11.37 -16.80 -8.21
C ARG A 107 -12.09 -17.76 -9.15
N ASP A 108 -12.28 -17.37 -10.39
CA ASP A 108 -12.98 -18.19 -11.40
C ASP A 108 -12.10 -19.27 -12.02
N ILE A 109 -10.77 -19.14 -11.92
CA ILE A 109 -9.79 -20.14 -12.38
C ILE A 109 -9.61 -21.19 -11.28
N LYS A 110 -10.40 -22.26 -11.33
CA LYS A 110 -10.42 -23.29 -10.27
C LYS A 110 -9.16 -24.15 -10.23
N THR A 111 -8.45 -24.30 -11.35
CA THR A 111 -7.28 -25.18 -11.47
C THR A 111 -6.01 -24.42 -11.07
N GLY A 112 -5.31 -24.89 -10.02
CA GLY A 112 -4.15 -24.21 -9.46
C GLY A 112 -3.03 -23.94 -10.47
N TRP A 113 -2.57 -24.96 -11.23
CA TRP A 113 -1.47 -24.76 -12.18
C TRP A 113 -1.80 -23.71 -13.27
N LYS A 114 -3.07 -23.60 -13.70
CA LYS A 114 -3.49 -22.58 -14.66
C LYS A 114 -3.37 -21.17 -14.07
N ARG A 115 -3.69 -21.02 -12.77
CA ARG A 115 -3.46 -19.74 -12.07
C ARG A 115 -1.98 -19.39 -12.04
N PHE A 116 -1.10 -20.37 -11.77
CA PHE A 116 0.34 -20.13 -11.77
C PHE A 116 0.87 -19.75 -13.15
N CYS A 117 0.40 -20.37 -14.22
CA CYS A 117 0.73 -19.94 -15.58
C CYS A 117 0.28 -18.50 -15.86
N PHE A 118 -0.92 -18.13 -15.40
CA PHE A 118 -1.43 -16.79 -15.55
C PHE A 118 -0.58 -15.75 -14.77
N TYR A 119 -0.22 -16.06 -13.52
CA TYR A 119 0.69 -15.21 -12.75
C TYR A 119 2.05 -15.05 -13.43
N ALA A 120 2.64 -16.15 -13.88
CA ALA A 120 3.93 -16.11 -14.57
C ALA A 120 3.86 -15.21 -15.81
N TRP A 121 2.79 -15.34 -16.60
CA TRP A 121 2.55 -14.45 -17.74
C TRP A 121 2.46 -12.98 -17.32
N CYS A 122 1.68 -12.67 -16.30
CA CYS A 122 1.54 -11.29 -15.81
C CYS A 122 2.87 -10.74 -15.27
N ILE A 123 3.64 -11.55 -14.53
CA ILE A 123 4.96 -11.15 -14.01
C ILE A 123 5.90 -10.82 -15.18
N VAL A 124 6.00 -11.69 -16.18
CA VAL A 124 6.87 -11.48 -17.35
C VAL A 124 6.42 -10.27 -18.16
N ALA A 125 5.11 -10.11 -18.41
CA ALA A 125 4.58 -8.98 -19.16
C ALA A 125 4.86 -7.64 -18.48
N HIS A 126 4.66 -7.56 -17.15
CA HIS A 126 4.96 -6.35 -16.39
C HIS A 126 6.46 -6.09 -16.25
N TRP A 127 7.27 -7.14 -16.07
CA TRP A 127 8.73 -7.00 -16.09
C TRP A 127 9.21 -6.48 -17.46
N TYR A 128 8.74 -7.06 -18.55
CA TYR A 128 9.10 -6.64 -19.90
C TYR A 128 8.75 -5.17 -20.17
N SER A 129 7.61 -4.69 -19.66
CA SER A 129 7.16 -3.30 -19.79
C SER A 129 7.74 -2.35 -18.72
N LEU A 130 8.75 -2.77 -17.96
CA LEU A 130 9.37 -1.98 -16.87
C LEU A 130 8.35 -1.48 -15.84
N SER A 131 7.34 -2.28 -15.56
CA SER A 131 6.28 -1.95 -14.63
C SER A 131 6.47 -2.63 -13.27
N TRP A 132 6.32 -1.87 -12.18
CA TRP A 132 6.33 -2.39 -10.82
C TRP A 132 5.25 -3.45 -10.54
N GLY A 133 4.30 -3.62 -11.46
CA GLY A 133 3.30 -4.69 -11.42
C GLY A 133 3.90 -6.09 -11.30
N SER A 134 5.11 -6.32 -11.82
CA SER A 134 5.81 -7.61 -11.69
C SER A 134 5.93 -8.05 -10.22
N CYS A 135 6.31 -7.15 -9.31
CA CYS A 135 6.42 -7.44 -7.88
C CYS A 135 5.05 -7.72 -7.23
N PHE A 136 4.01 -6.99 -7.63
CA PHE A 136 2.65 -7.19 -7.10
C PHE A 136 2.05 -8.52 -7.56
N TRP A 137 2.24 -8.89 -8.82
CA TRP A 137 1.82 -10.20 -9.34
C TRP A 137 2.59 -11.34 -8.69
N ALA A 138 3.89 -11.17 -8.45
CA ALA A 138 4.70 -12.15 -7.71
C ALA A 138 4.18 -12.31 -6.26
N GLY A 139 3.90 -11.21 -5.58
CA GLY A 139 3.29 -11.23 -4.24
C GLY A 139 1.94 -11.96 -4.22
N LEU A 140 1.08 -11.71 -5.22
CA LEU A 140 -0.21 -12.40 -5.33
C LEU A 140 -0.04 -13.91 -5.60
N MET A 141 0.92 -14.28 -6.46
CA MET A 141 1.28 -15.68 -6.71
C MET A 141 1.74 -16.39 -5.44
N LEU A 142 2.59 -15.75 -4.64
CA LEU A 142 3.07 -16.29 -3.37
C LEU A 142 1.93 -16.44 -2.35
N ALA A 143 1.05 -15.46 -2.26
CA ALA A 143 -0.13 -15.51 -1.40
C ALA A 143 -1.07 -16.67 -1.79
N ASP A 144 -1.32 -16.89 -3.08
CA ASP A 144 -2.11 -18.04 -3.55
C ASP A 144 -1.40 -19.37 -3.26
N ALA A 145 -0.07 -19.43 -3.46
CA ALA A 145 0.72 -20.61 -3.08
C ALA A 145 0.58 -20.95 -1.59
N GLN A 146 0.58 -19.92 -0.76
CA GLN A 146 0.44 -20.07 0.68
C GLN A 146 -0.95 -20.54 1.08
N VAL A 147 -1.99 -19.93 0.53
CA VAL A 147 -3.39 -20.28 0.85
C VAL A 147 -3.79 -21.65 0.27
N THR A 148 -3.47 -21.89 -1.01
CA THR A 148 -3.90 -23.09 -1.73
C THR A 148 -3.06 -24.32 -1.38
N TYR A 149 -1.73 -24.14 -1.32
CA TYR A 149 -0.82 -25.27 -1.14
C TYR A 149 -0.19 -25.35 0.24
N LYS A 150 -0.46 -24.38 1.12
CA LYS A 150 0.16 -24.25 2.45
C LYS A 150 1.70 -24.40 2.37
N LEU A 151 2.30 -23.66 1.45
CA LEU A 151 3.70 -23.79 1.05
C LEU A 151 4.64 -23.78 2.26
N SER A 152 4.53 -22.80 3.14
CA SER A 152 5.37 -22.69 4.34
C SER A 152 5.24 -23.90 5.24
N ALA A 153 4.03 -24.35 5.51
CA ALA A 153 3.80 -25.52 6.38
C ALA A 153 4.43 -26.79 5.77
N ARG A 154 4.35 -26.97 4.46
CA ARG A 154 4.97 -28.12 3.77
C ARG A 154 6.49 -28.07 3.82
N ILE A 155 7.09 -26.89 3.67
CA ILE A 155 8.54 -26.71 3.75
C ILE A 155 9.00 -26.92 5.19
N GLN A 156 8.34 -26.31 6.16
CA GLN A 156 8.67 -26.42 7.57
C GLN A 156 8.50 -27.83 8.14
N ALA A 157 7.58 -28.63 7.57
CA ALA A 157 7.42 -30.04 7.95
C ALA A 157 8.65 -30.91 7.63
N ARG A 158 9.60 -30.41 6.81
CA ARG A 158 10.83 -31.12 6.43
C ARG A 158 12.04 -30.26 6.78
N PRO A 159 12.60 -30.39 8.01
CA PRO A 159 13.62 -29.47 8.52
C PRO A 159 14.87 -29.36 7.62
N ALA A 160 15.36 -30.46 7.07
CA ALA A 160 16.51 -30.43 6.16
C ALA A 160 16.21 -29.64 4.87
N LEU A 161 15.03 -29.85 4.28
CA LEU A 161 14.59 -29.10 3.11
C LEU A 161 14.40 -27.62 3.42
N CYS A 162 13.82 -27.31 4.60
CA CYS A 162 13.63 -25.95 5.08
C CYS A 162 14.96 -25.21 5.20
N TRP A 163 15.98 -25.83 5.80
CA TRP A 163 17.31 -25.24 5.93
C TRP A 163 17.96 -24.96 4.57
N VAL A 164 17.98 -25.94 3.67
CA VAL A 164 18.55 -25.77 2.32
C VAL A 164 17.82 -24.69 1.56
N PHE A 165 16.49 -24.66 1.64
CA PHE A 165 15.66 -23.66 0.98
C PHE A 165 15.93 -22.26 1.53
N CYS A 166 15.95 -22.07 2.86
CA CYS A 166 16.24 -20.77 3.48
C CYS A 166 17.65 -20.27 3.16
N ILE A 167 18.66 -21.15 3.16
CA ILE A 167 20.03 -20.78 2.75
C ILE A 167 20.05 -20.34 1.29
N GLY A 168 19.39 -21.07 0.40
CA GLY A 168 19.26 -20.69 -1.01
C GLY A 168 18.59 -19.32 -1.20
N LEU A 169 17.53 -19.04 -0.44
CA LEU A 169 16.86 -17.73 -0.46
C LEU A 169 17.75 -16.61 0.07
N TRP A 170 18.55 -16.85 1.12
CA TRP A 170 19.52 -15.88 1.61
C TRP A 170 20.59 -15.59 0.57
N ILE A 171 21.14 -16.62 -0.06
CA ILE A 171 22.12 -16.45 -1.15
C ILE A 171 21.50 -15.65 -2.29
N LEU A 172 20.28 -15.97 -2.70
CA LEU A 172 19.57 -15.26 -3.75
C LEU A 172 19.33 -13.79 -3.38
N ALA A 173 18.90 -13.49 -2.15
CA ALA A 173 18.66 -12.13 -1.68
C ALA A 173 19.98 -11.32 -1.65
N PHE A 174 21.06 -11.89 -1.08
CA PHE A 174 22.35 -11.21 -1.03
C PHE A 174 22.97 -11.03 -2.42
N ALA A 175 22.88 -12.04 -3.29
CA ALA A 175 23.36 -11.93 -4.67
C ALA A 175 22.61 -10.84 -5.43
N SER A 176 21.28 -10.80 -5.31
CA SER A 176 20.46 -9.77 -5.95
C SER A 176 20.80 -8.36 -5.46
N ALA A 177 20.96 -8.19 -4.14
CA ALA A 177 21.35 -6.92 -3.54
C ALA A 177 22.78 -6.50 -3.96
N ALA A 178 23.73 -7.45 -3.93
CA ALA A 178 25.12 -7.20 -4.34
C ALA A 178 25.19 -6.82 -5.83
N MET A 179 24.46 -7.51 -6.70
CA MET A 179 24.40 -7.17 -8.13
C MET A 179 23.86 -5.76 -8.35
N THR A 180 22.83 -5.33 -7.61
CA THR A 180 22.32 -3.96 -7.69
C THR A 180 23.36 -2.93 -7.27
N LEU A 181 24.07 -3.19 -6.16
CA LEU A 181 25.12 -2.29 -5.68
C LEU A 181 26.34 -2.23 -6.61
N LEU A 182 26.75 -3.37 -7.16
CA LEU A 182 27.88 -3.46 -8.09
C LEU A 182 27.58 -2.77 -9.41
N GLU A 183 26.38 -2.94 -9.94
CA GLU A 183 25.91 -2.28 -11.15
C GLU A 183 25.96 -0.75 -11.00
N ASP A 184 25.51 -0.24 -9.85
CA ASP A 184 25.42 1.19 -9.57
C ASP A 184 26.79 1.83 -9.31
N ARG A 185 27.75 1.07 -8.75
CA ARG A 185 29.05 1.60 -8.30
C ARG A 185 30.23 1.32 -9.22
N LEU A 186 30.20 0.18 -9.90
CA LEU A 186 31.36 -0.29 -10.67
C LEU A 186 31.12 -0.27 -12.18
N ASP A 187 29.94 0.19 -12.62
CA ASP A 187 29.51 0.16 -14.04
C ASP A 187 29.72 -1.22 -14.68
N ILE A 188 29.65 -2.26 -13.84
CA ILE A 188 29.76 -3.63 -14.30
C ILE A 188 28.49 -3.99 -15.03
N THR A 189 28.55 -3.98 -16.33
CA THR A 189 27.44 -4.20 -17.27
C THR A 189 26.94 -5.64 -17.32
N THR A 190 26.96 -6.38 -16.20
CA THR A 190 26.43 -7.75 -16.14
C THR A 190 24.95 -7.81 -16.47
N MET A 191 24.23 -6.69 -16.32
CA MET A 191 22.80 -6.55 -16.67
C MET A 191 22.55 -5.63 -17.88
N SER A 192 23.58 -5.27 -18.63
CA SER A 192 23.40 -4.56 -19.91
C SER A 192 22.51 -5.35 -20.88
N SER A 193 22.53 -6.68 -20.76
CA SER A 193 21.62 -7.58 -21.50
C SER A 193 20.15 -7.37 -21.13
N GLU A 194 19.82 -7.12 -19.88
CA GLU A 194 18.43 -6.86 -19.44
C GLU A 194 17.90 -5.56 -20.08
N ARG A 195 18.69 -4.48 -20.06
CA ARG A 195 18.32 -3.23 -20.72
C ARG A 195 18.06 -3.39 -22.22
N ASN A 196 18.81 -4.26 -22.89
CA ASN A 196 18.66 -4.51 -24.31
C ASN A 196 17.38 -5.29 -24.65
N ILE A 197 16.75 -5.95 -23.67
CA ILE A 197 15.50 -6.69 -23.85
C ILE A 197 14.29 -5.75 -23.75
N HIS A 198 14.37 -4.73 -22.88
CA HIS A 198 13.26 -3.84 -22.63
C HIS A 198 13.06 -2.82 -23.76
N PRO A 199 11.82 -2.59 -24.19
CA PRO A 199 11.51 -1.52 -25.13
C PRO A 199 11.57 -0.15 -24.45
N ASP A 200 12.03 0.84 -25.19
CA ASP A 200 11.81 2.22 -24.80
C ASP A 200 10.34 2.57 -25.02
N ILE A 201 9.65 3.01 -23.95
CA ILE A 201 8.22 3.33 -23.99
C ILE A 201 7.91 4.50 -24.95
N TYR A 202 8.86 5.41 -25.13
CA TYR A 202 8.66 6.59 -25.97
C TYR A 202 8.99 6.33 -27.44
N THR A 203 10.04 5.59 -27.71
CA THR A 203 10.52 5.39 -29.11
C THR A 203 10.15 4.02 -29.67
N GLY A 204 9.75 3.06 -28.83
CA GLY A 204 9.50 1.67 -29.23
C GLY A 204 10.76 0.88 -29.62
N GLN A 205 11.93 1.52 -29.54
CA GLN A 205 13.22 0.90 -29.80
C GLN A 205 13.78 0.23 -28.53
N LYS A 206 14.85 -0.54 -28.65
CA LYS A 206 15.55 -1.07 -27.48
C LYS A 206 16.07 0.06 -26.62
N LEU A 207 16.00 -0.09 -25.31
CA LEU A 207 16.37 0.95 -24.36
C LEU A 207 17.83 1.43 -24.53
N GLY A 208 18.71 0.53 -24.96
CA GLY A 208 20.12 0.85 -25.20
C GLY A 208 20.82 1.46 -24.00
N ASP A 209 21.94 2.16 -24.25
CA ASP A 209 22.69 2.87 -23.22
C ASP A 209 22.14 4.29 -22.91
N THR A 210 21.06 4.69 -23.52
CA THR A 210 20.47 6.01 -23.30
C THR A 210 19.83 6.09 -21.92
N ILE A 211 20.44 6.90 -21.07
CA ILE A 211 19.85 7.32 -19.80
C ILE A 211 18.59 8.10 -20.13
N ARG A 212 17.44 7.57 -19.79
CA ARG A 212 16.16 8.23 -20.02
C ARG A 212 16.09 9.53 -19.23
N GLY A 213 16.07 10.64 -19.91
CA GLY A 213 15.70 11.94 -19.38
C GLY A 213 16.35 12.36 -18.04
N GLY A 214 17.49 11.75 -17.66
CA GLY A 214 18.15 12.05 -16.40
C GLY A 214 17.60 11.31 -15.16
N TYR A 215 16.63 10.40 -15.33
CA TYR A 215 16.10 9.63 -14.20
C TYR A 215 17.03 8.50 -13.79
N PRO A 216 17.29 8.34 -12.48
CA PRO A 216 18.08 7.23 -11.96
C PRO A 216 17.47 5.87 -12.28
N LEU A 217 18.31 4.88 -12.52
CA LEU A 217 17.92 3.53 -12.91
C LEU A 217 17.09 2.78 -11.85
N TYR A 218 17.13 3.23 -10.60
CA TYR A 218 16.36 2.63 -9.50
C TYR A 218 14.85 2.91 -9.56
N PHE A 219 14.40 3.82 -10.43
CA PHE A 219 12.97 4.02 -10.67
C PHE A 219 12.31 2.90 -11.48
N GLU A 220 13.11 2.05 -12.11
CA GLU A 220 12.61 0.96 -12.94
C GLU A 220 12.73 -0.39 -12.20
N PRO A 221 11.68 -1.23 -12.23
CA PRO A 221 11.76 -2.57 -11.65
C PRO A 221 12.68 -3.44 -12.49
N ARG A 222 13.72 -3.96 -11.87
CA ARG A 222 14.67 -4.85 -12.51
C ARG A 222 14.53 -6.26 -11.98
N LEU A 223 15.09 -7.23 -12.72
CA LEU A 223 15.09 -8.62 -12.31
C LEU A 223 15.72 -8.81 -10.92
N ASN A 224 16.78 -8.05 -10.61
CA ASN A 224 17.41 -8.07 -9.28
C ASN A 224 16.42 -7.62 -8.19
N THR A 225 15.68 -6.55 -8.40
CA THR A 225 14.68 -6.07 -7.45
C THR A 225 13.55 -7.07 -7.26
N LEU A 226 13.09 -7.67 -8.36
CA LEU A 226 12.05 -8.70 -8.34
C LEU A 226 12.51 -9.96 -7.59
N THR A 227 13.71 -10.46 -7.90
CA THR A 227 14.26 -11.66 -7.25
C THR A 227 14.55 -11.42 -5.77
N PHE A 228 15.09 -10.26 -5.41
CA PHE A 228 15.27 -9.86 -4.01
C PHE A 228 13.93 -9.84 -3.26
N SER A 229 12.91 -9.21 -3.84
CA SER A 229 11.58 -9.10 -3.22
C SER A 229 10.94 -10.47 -3.01
N ILE A 230 11.01 -11.36 -4.00
CA ILE A 230 10.49 -12.73 -3.90
C ILE A 230 11.26 -13.52 -2.83
N ALA A 231 12.59 -13.44 -2.83
CA ALA A 231 13.42 -14.16 -1.86
C ALA A 231 13.14 -13.71 -0.43
N MET A 232 13.04 -12.39 -0.19
CA MET A 232 12.74 -11.83 1.12
C MET A 232 11.32 -12.21 1.58
N GLN A 233 10.32 -12.14 0.72
CA GLN A 233 8.96 -12.55 1.05
C GLN A 233 8.89 -14.03 1.44
N LEU A 234 9.53 -14.90 0.67
CA LEU A 234 9.61 -16.32 0.98
C LEU A 234 10.37 -16.60 2.28
N LEU A 235 11.44 -15.86 2.57
CA LEU A 235 12.16 -15.97 3.84
C LEU A 235 11.27 -15.62 5.03
N VAL A 236 10.51 -14.52 4.92
CA VAL A 236 9.55 -14.11 5.96
C VAL A 236 8.51 -15.21 6.19
N GLU A 237 8.03 -15.85 5.13
CA GLU A 237 6.97 -16.86 5.23
C GLU A 237 7.47 -18.23 5.70
N THR A 238 8.71 -18.62 5.36
CA THR A 238 9.20 -19.99 5.58
C THR A 238 10.18 -20.14 6.73
N SER A 239 10.98 -19.10 7.04
CA SER A 239 12.01 -19.15 8.07
C SER A 239 11.46 -18.83 9.44
N THR A 240 11.34 -19.84 10.31
CA THR A 240 10.90 -19.66 11.71
C THR A 240 11.84 -18.76 12.50
N TRP A 241 13.15 -18.86 12.25
CA TRP A 241 14.15 -17.99 12.89
C TRP A 241 13.95 -16.53 12.48
N PHE A 242 13.75 -16.27 11.18
CA PHE A 242 13.53 -14.92 10.69
C PHE A 242 12.20 -14.34 11.19
N GLN A 243 11.16 -15.17 11.27
CA GLN A 243 9.89 -14.79 11.90
C GLN A 243 10.07 -14.44 13.38
N ALA A 244 10.85 -15.26 14.13
CA ALA A 244 11.15 -14.98 15.52
C ALA A 244 11.92 -13.67 15.70
N PHE A 245 12.91 -13.40 14.83
CA PHE A 245 13.63 -12.13 14.80
C PHE A 245 12.70 -10.94 14.55
N LEU A 246 11.86 -11.00 13.52
CA LEU A 246 10.91 -9.93 13.20
C LEU A 246 9.81 -9.76 14.24
N SER A 247 9.51 -10.80 15.01
CA SER A 247 8.51 -10.78 16.10
C SER A 247 9.07 -10.33 17.45
N MET A 248 10.35 -9.96 17.53
CA MET A 248 10.94 -9.49 18.79
C MET A 248 10.21 -8.21 19.27
N LYS A 249 10.09 -8.10 20.60
CA LYS A 249 9.39 -6.99 21.27
C LYS A 249 9.95 -5.61 20.90
N ILE A 250 11.22 -5.55 20.49
CA ILE A 250 11.86 -4.29 20.07
C ILE A 250 11.25 -3.71 18.77
N TRP A 251 10.76 -4.57 17.88
CA TRP A 251 10.16 -4.15 16.61
C TRP A 251 8.67 -3.82 16.71
N GLN A 252 7.98 -4.42 17.70
CA GLN A 252 6.53 -4.26 17.84
C GLN A 252 6.06 -2.79 17.94
N PRO A 253 6.73 -1.89 18.69
CA PRO A 253 6.33 -0.48 18.72
C PRO A 253 6.66 0.27 17.42
N ILE A 254 7.56 -0.24 16.58
CA ILE A 254 7.99 0.42 15.34
C ILE A 254 7.02 0.12 14.19
N PHE A 255 6.51 -1.10 14.11
CA PHE A 255 5.65 -1.53 13.00
C PHE A 255 4.41 -0.67 12.75
N PRO A 256 3.63 -0.26 13.77
CA PRO A 256 2.47 0.60 13.53
C PRO A 256 2.84 1.92 12.85
N HIS A 257 4.04 2.44 13.15
CA HIS A 257 4.52 3.74 12.69
C HIS A 257 5.40 3.67 11.44
N ALA A 258 5.58 2.46 10.84
CA ALA A 258 6.48 2.26 9.71
C ALA A 258 6.19 3.20 8.53
N PHE A 259 4.92 3.50 8.27
CA PHE A 259 4.54 4.41 7.20
C PHE A 259 4.89 5.87 7.53
N THR A 260 4.66 6.30 8.75
CA THR A 260 5.07 7.65 9.22
C THR A 260 6.59 7.80 9.19
N ILE A 261 7.34 6.75 9.61
CA ILE A 261 8.80 6.70 9.50
C ILE A 261 9.23 6.86 8.04
N TYR A 262 8.61 6.10 7.14
CA TYR A 262 8.89 6.15 5.70
C TYR A 262 8.71 7.54 5.10
N LEU A 263 7.69 8.28 5.53
CA LEU A 263 7.44 9.62 5.02
C LEU A 263 8.44 10.65 5.57
N ILE A 264 8.80 10.57 6.87
CA ILE A 264 9.51 11.68 7.54
C ILE A 264 11.02 11.46 7.67
N HIS A 265 11.52 10.21 7.49
CA HIS A 265 12.95 9.94 7.71
C HIS A 265 13.85 10.85 6.87
N GLY A 266 13.55 11.00 5.60
CA GLY A 266 14.33 11.80 4.71
C GLY A 266 14.31 13.30 5.05
N PHE A 267 13.18 13.82 5.48
CA PHE A 267 13.04 15.20 5.92
C PHE A 267 13.98 15.52 7.09
N ILE A 268 14.08 14.63 8.08
CA ILE A 268 15.00 14.83 9.22
C ILE A 268 16.45 14.81 8.77
N TRP A 269 16.79 13.93 7.82
CA TRP A 269 18.14 13.90 7.25
C TRP A 269 18.46 15.16 6.44
N TRP A 270 17.51 15.68 5.71
CA TRP A 270 17.70 16.86 4.88
C TRP A 270 17.76 18.16 5.70
N THR A 271 17.08 18.24 6.82
CA THR A 271 17.10 19.40 7.71
C THR A 271 18.19 19.28 8.76
N LEU A 272 17.93 18.52 9.79
CA LEU A 272 18.82 18.35 10.94
C LEU A 272 20.11 17.64 10.55
N GLY A 273 20.04 16.59 9.73
CA GLY A 273 21.21 15.83 9.28
C GLY A 273 22.18 16.72 8.49
N ALA A 274 21.67 17.48 7.52
CA ALA A 274 22.48 18.41 6.75
C ALA A 274 23.14 19.47 7.64
N TYR A 275 22.37 20.07 8.54
CA TYR A 275 22.89 21.03 9.51
C TYR A 275 24.03 20.44 10.37
N MET A 276 23.82 19.25 10.94
CA MET A 276 24.82 18.58 11.79
C MET A 276 26.07 18.20 11.02
N VAL A 277 25.95 17.69 9.79
CA VAL A 277 27.13 17.37 8.95
C VAL A 277 27.93 18.61 8.65
N VAL A 278 27.28 19.72 8.29
CA VAL A 278 27.96 20.99 8.01
C VAL A 278 28.63 21.53 9.27
N LEU A 279 27.93 21.56 10.41
CA LEU A 279 28.44 22.08 11.67
C LEU A 279 29.63 21.27 12.20
N ILE A 280 29.50 19.95 12.27
CA ILE A 280 30.54 19.06 12.82
C ILE A 280 31.70 18.92 11.82
N GLY A 281 31.39 18.79 10.53
CA GLY A 281 32.41 18.68 9.48
C GLY A 281 33.31 19.92 9.38
N SER A 282 32.74 21.11 9.52
CA SER A 282 33.46 22.36 9.54
C SER A 282 34.40 22.51 10.76
N SER A 283 34.16 21.77 11.83
CA SER A 283 34.95 21.76 13.04
C SER A 283 36.24 20.91 12.94
N GLY A 284 36.54 20.31 11.78
CA GLY A 284 37.72 19.48 11.56
C GLY A 284 37.63 18.07 12.16
N ILE A 285 36.45 17.63 12.57
CA ILE A 285 36.21 16.28 13.08
C ILE A 285 36.32 15.27 11.92
N PRO A 286 36.92 14.08 12.12
CA PRO A 286 36.99 13.05 11.08
C PRO A 286 35.63 12.71 10.49
N TYR A 287 35.57 12.51 9.17
CA TYR A 287 34.34 12.28 8.43
C TYR A 287 33.44 11.13 9.00
N TRP A 288 34.07 10.00 9.37
CA TRP A 288 33.34 8.87 9.97
C TRP A 288 32.68 9.23 11.31
N ALA A 289 33.36 10.05 12.14
CA ALA A 289 32.84 10.49 13.43
C ALA A 289 31.70 11.51 13.23
N THR A 290 31.83 12.37 12.24
CA THR A 290 30.76 13.30 11.82
C THR A 290 29.50 12.53 11.38
N LEU A 291 29.67 11.51 10.53
CA LEU A 291 28.54 10.70 10.09
C LEU A 291 27.89 9.91 11.23
N LEU A 292 28.70 9.29 12.10
CA LEU A 292 28.19 8.51 13.23
C LEU A 292 27.39 9.38 14.21
N SER A 293 27.95 10.53 14.60
CA SER A 293 27.27 11.46 15.50
C SER A 293 25.98 12.01 14.90
N THR A 294 26.02 12.39 13.63
CA THR A 294 24.84 12.83 12.88
C THR A 294 23.77 11.73 12.84
N ALA A 295 24.17 10.50 12.55
CA ALA A 295 23.26 9.36 12.51
C ALA A 295 22.55 9.15 13.85
N ILE A 296 23.29 9.15 14.96
CA ILE A 296 22.73 8.99 16.31
C ILE A 296 21.68 10.08 16.60
N VAL A 297 22.03 11.34 16.32
CA VAL A 297 21.11 12.48 16.56
C VAL A 297 19.88 12.38 15.66
N CYS A 298 20.06 12.08 14.37
CA CYS A 298 18.95 11.95 13.42
C CYS A 298 18.02 10.81 13.78
N TYR A 299 18.51 9.62 14.14
CA TYR A 299 17.66 8.51 14.55
C TYR A 299 16.91 8.78 15.86
N PHE A 300 17.57 9.43 16.82
CA PHE A 300 16.90 9.83 18.06
C PHE A 300 15.78 10.85 17.77
N THR A 301 16.08 11.88 16.98
CA THR A 301 15.09 12.89 16.57
C THR A 301 13.95 12.25 15.75
N LEU A 302 14.29 11.32 14.86
CA LEU A 302 13.28 10.56 14.10
C LEU A 302 12.31 9.84 15.04
N ALA A 303 12.83 9.14 16.04
CA ALA A 303 11.99 8.42 17.00
C ALA A 303 11.03 9.38 17.74
N LEU A 304 11.52 10.52 18.21
CA LEU A 304 10.69 11.52 18.89
C LEU A 304 9.64 12.14 17.95
N THR A 305 10.06 12.51 16.73
CA THR A 305 9.17 13.14 15.74
C THR A 305 8.09 12.17 15.29
N VAL A 306 8.42 10.89 15.10
CA VAL A 306 7.44 9.85 14.75
C VAL A 306 6.40 9.69 15.83
N LEU A 307 6.78 9.67 17.11
CA LEU A 307 5.82 9.60 18.22
C LEU A 307 4.85 10.77 18.22
N ALA A 308 5.32 11.98 17.93
CA ALA A 308 4.47 13.17 17.87
C ALA A 308 3.57 13.17 16.63
N LEU A 309 4.12 12.86 15.45
CA LEU A 309 3.40 12.92 14.18
C LEU A 309 2.46 11.74 13.94
N SER A 310 2.78 10.56 14.45
CA SER A 310 1.90 9.40 14.29
C SER A 310 0.53 9.63 14.90
N PHE A 311 0.48 10.36 16.03
CA PHE A 311 -0.80 10.76 16.60
C PHE A 311 -1.63 11.57 15.61
N MET A 312 -1.05 12.52 14.91
CA MET A 312 -1.76 13.32 13.90
C MET A 312 -2.09 12.51 12.66
N THR A 313 -1.10 11.87 12.04
CA THR A 313 -1.26 11.16 10.77
C THR A 313 -2.17 9.95 10.91
N GLU A 314 -1.97 9.11 11.90
CA GLU A 314 -2.71 7.85 12.06
C GLU A 314 -4.13 8.10 12.59
N THR A 315 -4.29 9.00 13.60
CA THR A 315 -5.60 9.28 14.20
C THR A 315 -6.52 9.97 13.21
N ILE A 316 -6.02 10.99 12.50
CA ILE A 316 -6.80 11.73 11.49
C ILE A 316 -7.16 10.78 10.33
N THR A 317 -6.20 10.02 9.82
CA THR A 317 -6.44 9.08 8.74
C THR A 317 -7.43 8.00 9.14
N ALA A 318 -7.30 7.43 10.34
CA ALA A 318 -8.24 6.43 10.84
C ALA A 318 -9.65 6.98 11.03
N ALA A 319 -9.78 8.22 11.54
CA ALA A 319 -11.08 8.89 11.70
C ALA A 319 -11.72 9.16 10.33
N CYS A 320 -10.97 9.69 9.39
CA CYS A 320 -11.43 9.96 8.03
C CYS A 320 -11.86 8.67 7.33
N CYS A 321 -11.05 7.61 7.38
CA CYS A 321 -11.37 6.31 6.81
C CYS A 321 -12.64 5.69 7.41
N ARG A 322 -12.82 5.78 8.76
CA ARG A 322 -14.04 5.30 9.40
C ARG A 322 -15.28 6.07 8.93
N ASN A 323 -15.17 7.39 8.79
CA ASN A 323 -16.28 8.21 8.33
C ASN A 323 -16.63 7.91 6.87
N ILE A 324 -15.64 7.77 5.98
CA ILE A 324 -15.84 7.38 4.58
C ILE A 324 -16.47 5.97 4.50
N ALA A 325 -15.96 5.00 5.27
CA ALA A 325 -16.51 3.66 5.30
C ALA A 325 -17.96 3.65 5.77
N ARG A 326 -18.28 4.39 6.85
CA ARG A 326 -19.63 4.52 7.36
C ARG A 326 -20.54 5.14 6.32
N TRP A 327 -20.15 6.27 5.76
CA TRP A 327 -20.94 6.95 4.72
C TRP A 327 -21.21 6.08 3.50
N ALA A 328 -20.19 5.34 3.01
CA ALA A 328 -20.32 4.55 1.80
C ALA A 328 -21.01 3.19 2.00
N MET A 329 -20.92 2.62 3.22
CA MET A 329 -21.46 1.29 3.53
C MET A 329 -22.73 1.36 4.37
N GLU A 330 -23.15 2.55 4.77
CA GLU A 330 -24.39 2.73 5.50
C GLU A 330 -25.55 2.23 4.64
N PRO A 331 -26.34 1.24 5.12
CA PRO A 331 -27.48 0.78 4.37
C PRO A 331 -28.42 1.98 4.18
N VAL A 332 -28.71 2.30 2.95
CA VAL A 332 -29.76 3.27 2.64
C VAL A 332 -31.02 2.66 3.23
N VAL A 333 -31.45 3.14 4.38
CA VAL A 333 -32.82 2.90 4.82
C VAL A 333 -33.67 3.39 3.67
N PRO A 334 -34.48 2.54 3.00
CA PRO A 334 -35.30 3.01 1.93
C PRO A 334 -36.27 4.03 2.53
N LYS A 335 -35.89 5.29 2.52
CA LYS A 335 -36.86 6.37 2.51
C LYS A 335 -37.64 6.04 1.28
N GLN A 336 -38.96 5.85 1.46
CA GLN A 336 -39.91 5.62 0.37
C GLN A 336 -39.39 6.35 -0.88
N PRO A 337 -39.32 5.69 -2.02
CA PRO A 337 -38.70 6.25 -3.20
C PRO A 337 -39.35 7.58 -3.56
N THR A 338 -38.80 8.64 -3.06
CA THR A 338 -38.97 9.98 -3.63
C THR A 338 -38.17 10.07 -4.92
N LEU A 339 -38.03 8.94 -5.58
CA LEU A 339 -37.13 8.76 -6.70
C LEU A 339 -37.84 8.73 -8.00
N GLU A 340 -38.44 9.84 -8.26
CA GLU A 340 -38.37 10.31 -9.63
C GLU A 340 -37.51 11.55 -9.59
N PRO A 341 -36.39 11.61 -10.36
CA PRO A 341 -35.53 12.79 -10.45
C PRO A 341 -36.28 14.02 -10.97
N PHE A 342 -37.49 13.79 -11.47
CA PHE A 342 -38.46 14.84 -11.77
C PHE A 342 -39.80 14.41 -11.15
N PRO A 343 -40.46 15.25 -10.34
CA PRO A 343 -41.81 14.95 -9.88
C PRO A 343 -42.67 14.69 -11.11
N ARG A 344 -43.24 13.47 -11.20
CA ARG A 344 -44.01 13.00 -12.36
C ARG A 344 -45.11 13.95 -12.74
N ASN A 345 -45.65 14.68 -11.80
CA ASN A 345 -46.58 15.76 -12.05
C ASN A 345 -46.54 16.76 -10.89
N LEU A 346 -46.20 18.00 -11.19
CA LEU A 346 -46.38 19.12 -10.27
C LEU A 346 -47.85 19.35 -9.89
N PHE A 347 -48.78 18.66 -10.54
CA PHE A 347 -50.24 18.87 -10.47
C PHE A 347 -51.03 17.60 -10.09
N LEU A 348 -50.36 16.50 -9.71
CA LEU A 348 -51.09 15.37 -9.17
C LEU A 348 -51.53 15.69 -7.73
N ASP A 349 -52.83 15.72 -7.60
CA ASP A 349 -53.54 15.99 -6.37
C ASP A 349 -53.06 15.06 -5.25
N ARG A 350 -52.41 15.58 -4.26
CA ARG A 350 -51.90 14.83 -3.09
C ARG A 350 -53.01 14.09 -2.35
N THR A 351 -54.24 14.46 -2.59
CA THR A 351 -55.41 13.80 -2.02
C THR A 351 -55.65 12.41 -2.55
N ALA A 352 -55.39 12.15 -3.85
CA ALA A 352 -55.59 10.84 -4.44
C ALA A 352 -54.52 9.79 -3.96
N GLU A 353 -53.25 10.23 -3.80
CA GLU A 353 -52.21 9.32 -3.26
C GLU A 353 -52.43 9.02 -1.76
N SER A 354 -52.88 10.01 -0.99
CA SER A 354 -53.17 9.77 0.43
C SER A 354 -54.40 8.86 0.62
N ALA A 355 -55.39 8.92 -0.26
CA ALA A 355 -56.55 8.04 -0.25
C ALA A 355 -56.18 6.62 -0.61
N ALA A 356 -55.36 6.40 -1.66
CA ALA A 356 -54.86 5.08 -2.05
C ALA A 356 -53.95 4.45 -0.99
N ALA A 357 -53.13 5.24 -0.31
CA ALA A 357 -52.27 4.78 0.78
C ALA A 357 -53.09 4.45 2.06
N ALA A 358 -54.21 5.11 2.29
CA ALA A 358 -55.13 4.80 3.37
C ALA A 358 -55.89 3.49 3.10
N GLU A 359 -56.40 3.29 1.88
CA GLU A 359 -57.06 2.06 1.47
C GLU A 359 -56.13 0.83 1.53
N ALA A 360 -54.88 0.96 1.08
CA ALA A 360 -53.89 -0.10 1.17
C ALA A 360 -53.55 -0.49 2.64
N LYS A 361 -53.55 0.48 3.53
CA LYS A 361 -53.35 0.23 4.97
C LYS A 361 -54.51 -0.47 5.64
N ASP A 362 -55.71 -0.15 5.22
CA ASP A 362 -56.94 -0.81 5.74
C ASP A 362 -57.06 -2.25 5.22
N GLU A 363 -56.62 -2.52 3.99
CA GLU A 363 -56.55 -3.85 3.42
C GLU A 363 -55.52 -4.74 4.10
N GLU A 364 -54.30 -4.19 4.40
CA GLU A 364 -53.26 -4.89 5.13
C GLU A 364 -53.69 -5.21 6.57
N THR A 365 -54.41 -4.29 7.22
CA THR A 365 -54.92 -4.51 8.57
C THR A 365 -56.05 -5.55 8.58
N ALA A 366 -56.86 -5.61 7.53
CA ALA A 366 -57.93 -6.61 7.38
C ALA A 366 -57.38 -8.03 7.11
N VAL A 367 -56.25 -8.14 6.37
CA VAL A 367 -55.56 -9.42 6.10
C VAL A 367 -54.91 -9.97 7.38
N VAL A 368 -54.26 -9.11 8.14
CA VAL A 368 -53.64 -9.50 9.43
C VAL A 368 -54.68 -9.92 10.45
N GLY A 369 -55.84 -9.29 10.46
CA GLY A 369 -56.94 -9.66 11.33
C GLY A 369 -57.58 -11.03 11.00
N ARG A 370 -57.58 -11.43 9.73
CA ARG A 370 -58.09 -12.75 9.29
C ARG A 370 -57.12 -13.89 9.64
N ASP A 371 -55.84 -13.70 9.50
CA ASP A 371 -54.85 -14.72 9.85
C ASP A 371 -54.70 -14.96 11.35
N SER A 372 -54.99 -13.96 12.18
CA SER A 372 -54.97 -14.14 13.65
C SER A 372 -56.14 -14.99 14.20
N MET A 373 -57.26 -15.07 13.49
CA MET A 373 -58.38 -15.92 13.89
C MET A 373 -58.25 -17.39 13.43
N ALA A 374 -57.41 -17.66 12.44
CA ALA A 374 -57.23 -19.02 11.89
C ALA A 374 -56.21 -19.88 12.66
N ARG A 375 -55.44 -19.32 13.58
CA ARG A 375 -54.46 -20.05 14.40
C ARG A 375 -54.88 -20.21 15.85
N ARG A 376 -55.90 -21.03 16.10
CA ARG A 376 -56.04 -21.66 17.41
C ARG A 376 -55.09 -22.86 17.47
N PRO A 377 -54.16 -22.91 18.43
CA PRO A 377 -53.30 -24.07 18.59
C PRO A 377 -54.11 -25.26 19.06
N THR A 378 -54.18 -26.31 18.26
CA THR A 378 -54.66 -27.63 18.70
C THR A 378 -53.61 -28.18 19.66
N ILE A 379 -53.96 -28.24 20.92
CA ILE A 379 -53.12 -28.87 21.96
C ILE A 379 -53.16 -30.36 21.72
N ILE A 380 -52.08 -30.95 21.25
CA ILE A 380 -51.87 -32.40 21.23
C ILE A 380 -51.16 -32.76 22.55
N PRO A 381 -51.78 -33.55 23.43
CA PRO A 381 -51.11 -33.98 24.66
C PRO A 381 -50.22 -35.18 24.33
N GLY A 382 -48.93 -35.05 24.65
CA GLY A 382 -48.01 -36.18 24.77
C GLY A 382 -46.93 -36.31 23.70
N ALA A 383 -45.99 -35.39 23.63
CA ALA A 383 -44.66 -35.65 23.05
C ALA A 383 -43.62 -35.27 24.05
N ASN A 384 -42.98 -36.27 24.63
CA ASN A 384 -41.82 -36.19 25.52
C ASN A 384 -40.65 -35.70 24.70
N ILE A 385 -40.23 -34.45 24.88
CA ILE A 385 -39.08 -33.88 24.19
C ILE A 385 -37.88 -34.02 25.11
N ASP A 386 -36.96 -34.87 24.71
CA ASP A 386 -35.64 -35.07 25.31
C ASP A 386 -34.78 -33.80 25.18
N PRO A 387 -34.28 -33.17 26.28
CA PRO A 387 -33.59 -31.88 26.26
C PRO A 387 -32.10 -31.93 25.91
N LEU A 388 -31.54 -33.06 25.46
CA LEU A 388 -30.09 -33.26 25.33
C LEU A 388 -29.51 -33.28 23.89
N ALA A 389 -30.31 -33.05 22.86
CA ALA A 389 -29.82 -33.18 21.49
C ALA A 389 -29.75 -31.84 20.74
N ARG A 390 -28.94 -30.90 21.18
CA ARG A 390 -28.38 -29.81 20.31
C ARG A 390 -27.15 -29.16 20.92
N ARG A 391 -26.00 -29.77 20.71
CA ARG A 391 -24.75 -29.03 20.68
C ARG A 391 -24.32 -28.87 19.21
N PRO A 392 -24.06 -27.65 18.72
CA PRO A 392 -23.42 -27.49 17.41
C PRO A 392 -21.95 -27.80 17.55
N THR A 393 -21.45 -28.71 16.74
CA THR A 393 -20.04 -28.97 16.50
C THR A 393 -19.48 -27.76 15.78
N ILE A 394 -18.62 -27.02 16.47
CA ILE A 394 -17.70 -26.06 15.86
C ILE A 394 -16.58 -26.88 15.23
N VAL A 395 -16.47 -26.84 13.91
CA VAL A 395 -15.34 -27.38 13.17
C VAL A 395 -14.32 -26.23 13.07
N GLU A 396 -13.15 -26.46 13.65
CA GLU A 396 -11.94 -25.62 13.55
C GLU A 396 -11.45 -25.50 12.09
#